data_46e4a8172aeb7e94b9340537aeb270a5
#
_entry.id   46e4a8172aeb7e94b9340537aeb270a5
#
_cell.length_a   1.000
_cell.length_b   1.000
_cell.length_c   1.000
_cell.angle_alpha   90.00
_cell.angle_beta   90.00
_cell.angle_gamma   90.00
#
_symmetry.space_group_name_H-M   'P 1'
#
loop_
_entity.id
_entity.type
_entity.pdbx_description
1 polymer ?
#
loop_
_entity_poly.entity_id
_entity_poly.type
_entity_poly.pdbx_seq_one_letter_code
_entity_poly.pdbx_strand_id
1 'polypeptide(L)'
;MTDVQPVLSGHNLVKTFGKVVGLNGANLELYPGEVLAVIGDNGAGKSTLIKCFSGAHIPDSGEMFVGGESVTFKSTQEARQHGVETVFQTLAVSPALDIASNLYLGREVRKPGFVGKVFRTLDKKGMRAASKQHLSDLGIGTVQNITQAVETLSGGQRQAVAVARAAAFGSQVIILDEPTAALGVRESARVLQLVKDLRDRGMPVILISHNMPQVFEVADRIHVQRLGRRAAVITPQTHTMNDAVAIMTGALTVDEADQTLGPVGAAA
;
A
#
# COMPACT_ATOMS: atom_id res chain seq x y z
N MET A 1 8.83 8.09 -27.22
CA MET A 1 8.55 7.32 -26.00
C MET A 1 8.35 8.34 -24.89
N THR A 2 7.15 8.54 -24.44
CA THR A 2 6.90 9.36 -23.24
C THR A 2 7.45 8.56 -22.07
N ASP A 3 8.53 9.07 -21.48
CA ASP A 3 9.18 8.49 -20.31
C ASP A 3 8.22 8.68 -19.12
N VAL A 4 7.41 7.66 -18.83
CA VAL A 4 6.46 7.71 -17.71
C VAL A 4 7.26 7.66 -16.42
N GLN A 5 7.27 8.76 -15.68
CA GLN A 5 7.99 8.82 -14.42
C GLN A 5 7.27 8.03 -13.32
N PRO A 6 7.99 7.32 -12.45
CA PRO A 6 7.40 6.64 -11.31
C PRO A 6 6.83 7.65 -10.30
N VAL A 7 5.69 7.33 -9.72
CA VAL A 7 5.08 8.13 -8.63
C VAL A 7 5.75 7.89 -7.29
N LEU A 8 6.33 6.70 -7.11
CA LEU A 8 7.16 6.33 -5.97
C LEU A 8 8.35 5.53 -6.48
N SER A 9 9.54 5.90 -6.08
CA SER A 9 10.72 5.09 -6.36
C SER A 9 11.71 5.07 -5.21
N GLY A 10 12.52 4.02 -5.17
CA GLY A 10 13.64 3.88 -4.26
C GLY A 10 14.81 3.24 -4.99
N HIS A 11 15.99 3.80 -4.80
CA HIS A 11 17.21 3.37 -5.50
C HIS A 11 18.31 3.03 -4.50
N ASN A 12 18.90 1.84 -4.66
CA ASN A 12 20.00 1.34 -3.85
C ASN A 12 19.75 1.43 -2.34
N LEU A 13 18.52 1.16 -1.90
CA LEU A 13 18.15 1.25 -0.50
C LEU A 13 18.87 0.19 0.33
N VAL A 14 19.55 0.63 1.38
CA VAL A 14 20.21 -0.22 2.37
C VAL A 14 19.58 0.00 3.73
N LYS A 15 19.32 -1.09 4.46
CA LYS A 15 18.86 -1.04 5.85
C LYS A 15 19.40 -2.23 6.62
N THR A 16 20.08 -1.93 7.72
CA THR A 16 20.65 -2.93 8.62
C THR A 16 20.05 -2.81 10.03
N PHE A 17 20.00 -3.93 10.73
CA PHE A 17 19.56 -4.05 12.12
C PHE A 17 20.64 -4.81 12.90
N GLY A 18 21.65 -4.09 13.38
CA GLY A 18 22.84 -4.68 13.94
C GLY A 18 23.58 -5.53 12.90
N LYS A 19 23.62 -6.86 13.09
CA LYS A 19 24.28 -7.78 12.13
C LYS A 19 23.32 -8.29 11.03
N VAL A 20 22.03 -7.99 11.12
CA VAL A 20 21.04 -8.45 10.14
C VAL A 20 20.88 -7.40 9.05
N VAL A 21 21.09 -7.80 7.80
CA VAL A 21 20.86 -6.95 6.63
C VAL A 21 19.42 -7.15 6.16
N GLY A 22 18.59 -6.12 6.32
CA GLY A 22 17.19 -6.15 5.88
C GLY A 22 17.05 -5.74 4.41
N LEU A 23 17.80 -4.71 3.97
CA LEU A 23 17.92 -4.29 2.57
C LEU A 23 19.38 -4.15 2.21
N ASN A 24 19.72 -4.57 1.00
CA ASN A 24 21.09 -4.61 0.48
C ASN A 24 21.17 -4.04 -0.94
N GLY A 25 20.88 -2.77 -1.11
CA GLY A 25 20.80 -2.12 -2.43
C GLY A 25 19.46 -2.46 -3.14
N ALA A 26 18.34 -2.38 -2.42
CA ALA A 26 17.03 -2.64 -2.99
C ALA A 26 16.58 -1.48 -3.87
N ASN A 27 15.93 -1.82 -5.00
CA ASN A 27 15.31 -0.85 -5.91
C ASN A 27 13.83 -1.19 -6.05
N LEU A 28 12.98 -0.16 -6.20
CA LEU A 28 11.56 -0.34 -6.52
C LEU A 28 11.08 0.90 -7.25
N GLU A 29 10.28 0.71 -8.30
CA GLU A 29 9.57 1.78 -8.99
C GLU A 29 8.08 1.41 -9.12
N LEU A 30 7.21 2.35 -8.73
CA LEU A 30 5.76 2.27 -8.89
C LEU A 30 5.31 3.36 -9.84
N TYR A 31 4.49 2.99 -10.82
CA TYR A 31 3.99 3.91 -11.84
C TYR A 31 2.52 4.32 -11.62
N PRO A 32 2.06 5.41 -12.26
CA PRO A 32 0.68 5.86 -12.13
C PRO A 32 -0.32 4.77 -12.55
N GLY A 33 -1.37 4.57 -11.75
CA GLY A 33 -2.49 3.69 -12.10
C GLY A 33 -2.14 2.22 -12.24
N GLU A 34 -1.09 1.73 -11.55
CA GLU A 34 -0.76 0.30 -11.53
C GLU A 34 -0.91 -0.33 -10.14
N VAL A 35 -1.12 -1.63 -10.13
CA VAL A 35 -0.92 -2.49 -8.96
C VAL A 35 0.44 -3.18 -9.09
N LEU A 36 1.42 -2.74 -8.30
CA LEU A 36 2.69 -3.43 -8.16
C LEU A 36 2.62 -4.40 -6.99
N ALA A 37 2.62 -5.71 -7.27
CA ALA A 37 2.73 -6.69 -6.21
C ALA A 37 4.20 -6.86 -5.78
N VAL A 38 4.44 -6.97 -4.48
CA VAL A 38 5.76 -7.29 -3.91
C VAL A 38 5.71 -8.67 -3.28
N ILE A 39 6.39 -9.61 -3.91
CA ILE A 39 6.51 -11.00 -3.45
C ILE A 39 7.93 -11.31 -3.00
N GLY A 40 8.11 -12.42 -2.32
CA GLY A 40 9.42 -12.89 -1.85
C GLY A 40 9.27 -13.81 -0.65
N ASP A 41 10.29 -14.56 -0.33
CA ASP A 41 10.30 -15.47 0.81
C ASP A 41 10.30 -14.72 2.16
N ASN A 42 10.09 -15.46 3.26
CA ASN A 42 10.26 -14.90 4.59
C ASN A 42 11.72 -14.46 4.79
N GLY A 43 11.88 -13.23 5.30
CA GLY A 43 13.22 -12.65 5.45
C GLY A 43 13.80 -12.02 4.17
N ALA A 44 13.09 -12.03 3.03
CA ALA A 44 13.56 -11.43 1.78
C ALA A 44 13.73 -9.90 1.83
N GLY A 45 13.22 -9.23 2.88
CA GLY A 45 13.32 -7.78 3.04
C GLY A 45 12.04 -7.00 2.65
N LYS A 46 10.95 -7.66 2.26
CA LYS A 46 9.69 -7.01 1.84
C LYS A 46 9.17 -6.01 2.87
N SER A 47 8.95 -6.46 4.11
CA SER A 47 8.44 -5.58 5.18
C SER A 47 9.41 -4.45 5.52
N THR A 48 10.73 -4.66 5.39
CA THR A 48 11.72 -3.61 5.60
C THR A 48 11.62 -2.55 4.50
N LEU A 49 11.49 -2.98 3.24
CA LEU A 49 11.33 -2.10 2.08
C LEU A 49 10.09 -1.20 2.26
N ILE A 50 8.95 -1.81 2.59
CA ILE A 50 7.70 -1.06 2.81
C ILE A 50 7.78 -0.14 4.03
N LYS A 51 8.44 -0.56 5.10
CA LYS A 51 8.66 0.30 6.27
C LYS A 51 9.54 1.51 5.95
N CYS A 52 10.47 1.42 4.99
CA CYS A 52 11.22 2.58 4.50
C CYS A 52 10.28 3.53 3.75
N PHE A 53 9.50 3.06 2.80
CA PHE A 53 8.54 3.89 2.06
C PHE A 53 7.43 4.48 2.92
N SER A 54 7.03 3.79 3.97
CA SER A 54 6.02 4.31 4.92
C SER A 54 6.59 5.26 5.99
N GLY A 55 7.91 5.49 6.01
CA GLY A 55 8.57 6.30 7.03
C GLY A 55 8.65 5.65 8.43
N ALA A 56 8.32 4.36 8.54
CA ALA A 56 8.49 3.60 9.79
C ALA A 56 9.96 3.23 10.05
N HIS A 57 10.78 3.16 9.01
CA HIS A 57 12.23 3.01 9.09
C HIS A 57 12.90 4.04 8.18
N ILE A 58 14.01 4.60 8.63
CA ILE A 58 14.88 5.43 7.80
C ILE A 58 15.91 4.49 7.18
N PRO A 59 16.09 4.45 5.84
CA PRO A 59 17.16 3.69 5.22
C PRO A 59 18.52 4.24 5.68
N ASP A 60 19.53 3.36 5.74
CA ASP A 60 20.90 3.75 6.13
C ASP A 60 21.63 4.42 4.95
N SER A 61 21.23 4.06 3.71
CA SER A 61 21.69 4.70 2.47
C SER A 61 20.70 4.42 1.32
N GLY A 62 20.91 5.07 0.19
CA GLY A 62 20.04 5.05 -0.98
C GLY A 62 19.13 6.27 -1.01
N GLU A 63 18.33 6.38 -2.06
CA GLU A 63 17.48 7.53 -2.33
C GLU A 63 16.03 7.10 -2.54
N MET A 64 15.08 7.91 -2.08
CA MET A 64 13.65 7.70 -2.31
C MET A 64 13.06 8.95 -2.96
N PHE A 65 12.06 8.75 -3.83
CA PHE A 65 11.37 9.82 -4.53
C PHE A 65 9.87 9.60 -4.49
N VAL A 66 9.11 10.67 -4.33
CA VAL A 66 7.64 10.70 -4.44
C VAL A 66 7.27 11.81 -5.41
N GLY A 67 6.55 11.49 -6.49
CA GLY A 67 6.21 12.47 -7.53
C GLY A 67 7.43 13.12 -8.18
N GLY A 68 8.58 12.45 -8.21
CA GLY A 68 9.85 12.97 -8.73
C GLY A 68 10.65 13.82 -7.74
N GLU A 69 10.12 14.12 -6.56
CA GLU A 69 10.83 14.85 -5.51
C GLU A 69 11.58 13.90 -4.57
N SER A 70 12.86 14.19 -4.29
CA SER A 70 13.66 13.42 -3.34
C SER A 70 13.13 13.60 -1.93
N VAL A 71 12.91 12.47 -1.23
CA VAL A 71 12.34 12.46 0.12
C VAL A 71 13.15 11.59 1.07
N THR A 72 13.16 12.00 2.34
CA THR A 72 13.66 11.17 3.46
C THR A 72 12.66 11.27 4.59
N PHE A 73 11.86 10.24 4.80
CA PHE A 73 10.84 10.24 5.83
C PHE A 73 11.44 9.92 7.20
N LYS A 74 11.24 10.83 8.14
CA LYS A 74 11.63 10.65 9.55
C LYS A 74 10.52 10.01 10.39
N SER A 75 9.32 9.94 9.85
CA SER A 75 8.14 9.38 10.49
C SER A 75 7.06 8.96 9.49
N THR A 76 6.15 8.09 9.92
CA THR A 76 4.97 7.73 9.12
C THR A 76 4.04 8.92 8.87
N GLN A 77 4.10 9.95 9.71
CA GLN A 77 3.34 11.17 9.52
C GLN A 77 3.87 11.97 8.33
N GLU A 78 5.19 12.06 8.17
CA GLU A 78 5.80 12.71 7.00
C GLU A 78 5.46 11.98 5.70
N ALA A 79 5.55 10.64 5.68
CA ALA A 79 5.14 9.85 4.50
C ALA A 79 3.69 10.15 4.10
N ARG A 80 2.77 10.22 5.07
CA ARG A 80 1.37 10.59 4.85
C ARG A 80 1.20 12.02 4.33
N GLN A 81 2.02 12.98 4.77
CA GLN A 81 1.99 14.35 4.26
C GLN A 81 2.40 14.42 2.79
N HIS A 82 3.26 13.49 2.34
CA HIS A 82 3.62 13.32 0.92
C HIS A 82 2.64 12.40 0.15
N GLY A 83 1.50 12.05 0.75
CA GLY A 83 0.45 11.28 0.09
C GLY A 83 0.69 9.76 0.06
N VAL A 84 1.66 9.24 0.80
CA VAL A 84 1.93 7.80 0.92
C VAL A 84 1.16 7.25 2.12
N GLU A 85 0.09 6.50 1.86
CA GLU A 85 -0.72 5.84 2.88
C GLU A 85 -0.41 4.36 2.96
N THR A 86 -0.28 3.84 4.19
CA THR A 86 0.03 2.43 4.41
C THR A 86 -0.99 1.76 5.31
N VAL A 87 -1.53 0.64 4.84
CA VAL A 87 -2.33 -0.30 5.62
C VAL A 87 -1.43 -1.49 5.96
N PHE A 88 -1.00 -1.54 7.20
CA PHE A 88 -0.17 -2.64 7.71
C PHE A 88 -1.03 -3.87 8.01
N GLN A 89 -0.41 -5.05 8.05
CA GLN A 89 -1.02 -6.33 8.39
C GLN A 89 -1.79 -6.26 9.72
N THR A 90 -1.22 -5.62 10.74
CA THR A 90 -1.95 -5.27 11.96
C THR A 90 -2.72 -3.98 11.72
N LEU A 91 -4.03 -4.09 11.56
CA LEU A 91 -4.88 -2.94 11.24
C LEU A 91 -4.78 -1.88 12.34
N ALA A 92 -4.36 -0.67 11.95
CA ALA A 92 -4.34 0.48 12.85
C ALA A 92 -5.75 1.10 12.97
N VAL A 93 -6.72 0.30 13.38
CA VAL A 93 -8.09 0.75 13.70
C VAL A 93 -8.35 0.63 15.19
N SER A 94 -9.09 1.57 15.75
CA SER A 94 -9.52 1.52 17.16
C SER A 94 -10.86 0.77 17.25
N PRO A 95 -10.91 -0.40 17.90
CA PRO A 95 -12.14 -1.21 17.97
C PRO A 95 -13.33 -0.48 18.58
N ALA A 96 -13.09 0.31 19.62
CA ALA A 96 -14.11 1.01 20.39
C ALA A 96 -14.70 2.25 19.67
N LEU A 97 -14.02 2.75 18.64
CA LEU A 97 -14.50 3.91 17.89
C LEU A 97 -15.43 3.49 16.75
N ASP A 98 -16.34 4.41 16.38
CA ASP A 98 -17.16 4.23 15.19
C ASP A 98 -16.33 4.31 13.90
N ILE A 99 -16.92 3.86 12.79
CA ILE A 99 -16.26 3.81 11.49
C ILE A 99 -15.81 5.21 11.04
N ALA A 100 -16.66 6.22 11.19
CA ALA A 100 -16.34 7.59 10.81
C ALA A 100 -15.14 8.14 11.62
N SER A 101 -15.10 7.86 12.92
CA SER A 101 -13.96 8.25 13.78
C SER A 101 -12.68 7.49 13.40
N ASN A 102 -12.78 6.23 13.00
CA ASN A 102 -11.63 5.47 12.53
C ASN A 102 -11.08 5.98 11.18
N LEU A 103 -11.95 6.40 10.25
CA LEU A 103 -11.48 7.01 9.01
C LEU A 103 -10.63 8.26 9.28
N TYR A 104 -11.08 9.10 10.21
CA TYR A 104 -10.41 10.35 10.55
C TYR A 104 -9.39 10.25 11.70
N LEU A 105 -9.06 9.04 12.16
CA LEU A 105 -8.13 8.85 13.29
C LEU A 105 -6.75 9.46 13.00
N GLY A 106 -6.35 10.43 13.84
CA GLY A 106 -5.14 11.23 13.68
C GLY A 106 -5.25 12.38 12.66
N ARG A 107 -6.46 12.61 12.12
CA ARG A 107 -6.78 13.69 11.14
C ARG A 107 -8.14 14.31 11.44
N GLU A 108 -8.52 14.32 12.71
CA GLU A 108 -9.83 14.77 13.15
C GLU A 108 -10.06 16.24 12.77
N VAL A 109 -11.22 16.50 12.15
CA VAL A 109 -11.63 17.84 11.74
C VAL A 109 -12.29 18.54 12.92
N ARG A 110 -11.81 19.75 13.22
CA ARG A 110 -12.38 20.61 14.28
C ARG A 110 -13.47 21.49 13.69
N LYS A 111 -14.47 21.82 14.54
CA LYS A 111 -15.49 22.79 14.15
C LYS A 111 -14.86 24.13 13.73
N PRO A 112 -15.40 24.83 12.74
CA PRO A 112 -14.93 26.16 12.36
C PRO A 112 -15.22 27.18 13.47
N GLY A 113 -14.46 28.30 13.44
CA GLY A 113 -14.66 29.42 14.34
C GLY A 113 -14.03 29.25 15.73
N PHE A 114 -14.40 30.17 16.64
CA PHE A 114 -13.81 30.29 17.98
C PHE A 114 -13.96 29.00 18.82
N VAL A 115 -15.14 28.37 18.77
CA VAL A 115 -15.43 27.15 19.55
C VAL A 115 -14.51 26.00 19.18
N GLY A 116 -14.27 25.77 17.89
CA GLY A 116 -13.34 24.72 17.45
C GLY A 116 -11.88 25.04 17.74
N LYS A 117 -11.52 26.32 17.70
CA LYS A 117 -10.14 26.78 17.94
C LYS A 117 -9.76 26.73 19.42
N VAL A 118 -10.63 27.21 20.32
CA VAL A 118 -10.37 27.32 21.75
C VAL A 118 -10.70 26.01 22.48
N PHE A 119 -11.89 25.45 22.25
CA PHE A 119 -12.35 24.23 22.95
C PHE A 119 -11.96 22.94 22.24
N ARG A 120 -11.26 23.02 21.10
CA ARG A 120 -10.80 21.87 20.30
C ARG A 120 -11.92 20.88 19.96
N THR A 121 -13.16 21.34 19.84
CA THR A 121 -14.34 20.51 19.57
C THR A 121 -14.29 19.97 18.15
N LEU A 122 -14.58 18.65 17.99
CA LEU A 122 -14.57 17.96 16.70
C LEU A 122 -15.85 18.22 15.92
N ASP A 123 -15.74 18.32 14.59
CA ASP A 123 -16.87 18.33 13.67
C ASP A 123 -17.31 16.90 13.32
N LYS A 124 -17.89 16.22 14.30
CA LYS A 124 -18.38 14.84 14.10
C LYS A 124 -19.40 14.73 12.98
N LYS A 125 -20.24 15.77 12.76
CA LYS A 125 -21.27 15.75 11.71
C LYS A 125 -20.64 15.83 10.33
N GLY A 126 -19.70 16.75 10.13
CA GLY A 126 -18.96 16.89 8.88
C GLY A 126 -18.14 15.63 8.56
N MET A 127 -17.38 15.12 9.55
CA MET A 127 -16.61 13.87 9.39
C MET A 127 -17.49 12.68 9.01
N ARG A 128 -18.69 12.52 9.63
CA ARG A 128 -19.63 11.44 9.27
C ARG A 128 -20.17 11.58 7.86
N ALA A 129 -20.54 12.79 7.44
CA ALA A 129 -21.04 13.03 6.09
C ALA A 129 -19.97 12.71 5.05
N ALA A 130 -18.75 13.19 5.24
CA ALA A 130 -17.61 12.91 4.35
C ALA A 130 -17.24 11.42 4.35
N SER A 131 -17.23 10.76 5.52
CA SER A 131 -16.99 9.31 5.60
C SER A 131 -17.99 8.49 4.78
N LYS A 132 -19.27 8.86 4.84
CA LYS A 132 -20.31 8.20 4.05
C LYS A 132 -20.05 8.37 2.56
N GLN A 133 -19.66 9.57 2.14
CA GLN A 133 -19.30 9.85 0.74
C GLN A 133 -18.10 9.02 0.29
N HIS A 134 -16.98 9.03 1.05
CA HIS A 134 -15.80 8.24 0.73
C HIS A 134 -16.08 6.74 0.58
N LEU A 135 -16.87 6.15 1.51
CA LEU A 135 -17.26 4.75 1.42
C LEU A 135 -18.14 4.46 0.20
N SER A 136 -19.07 5.38 -0.11
CA SER A 136 -19.95 5.28 -1.30
C SER A 136 -19.13 5.35 -2.59
N ASP A 137 -18.20 6.31 -2.67
CA ASP A 137 -17.33 6.50 -3.84
C ASP A 137 -16.47 5.27 -4.11
N LEU A 138 -16.02 4.59 -3.05
CA LEU A 138 -15.24 3.35 -3.14
C LEU A 138 -16.10 2.09 -3.37
N GLY A 139 -17.42 2.22 -3.50
CA GLY A 139 -18.32 1.08 -3.69
C GLY A 139 -18.44 0.16 -2.46
N ILE A 140 -18.02 0.63 -1.26
CA ILE A 140 -18.05 -0.15 -0.02
C ILE A 140 -19.47 -0.11 0.58
N GLY A 141 -20.44 -0.73 -0.12
CA GLY A 141 -21.84 -0.82 0.32
C GLY A 141 -22.08 -1.77 1.50
N THR A 142 -21.07 -2.55 1.91
CA THR A 142 -21.17 -3.50 3.03
C THR A 142 -21.21 -2.83 4.40
N VAL A 143 -20.86 -1.55 4.47
CA VAL A 143 -20.87 -0.72 5.67
C VAL A 143 -22.09 0.21 5.61
N GLN A 144 -23.23 -0.26 6.14
CA GLN A 144 -24.48 0.51 6.10
C GLN A 144 -24.57 1.59 7.18
N ASN A 145 -23.94 1.37 8.34
CA ASN A 145 -23.99 2.28 9.48
C ASN A 145 -22.60 2.78 9.88
N ILE A 146 -22.25 3.98 9.45
CA ILE A 146 -20.94 4.60 9.75
C ILE A 146 -20.73 4.94 11.23
N THR A 147 -21.78 4.91 12.06
CA THR A 147 -21.70 5.12 13.51
C THR A 147 -21.56 3.82 14.29
N GLN A 148 -21.49 2.68 13.60
CA GLN A 148 -21.26 1.37 14.20
C GLN A 148 -19.80 1.27 14.69
N ALA A 149 -19.60 0.68 15.88
CA ALA A 149 -18.27 0.44 16.42
C ALA A 149 -17.52 -0.60 15.58
N VAL A 150 -16.23 -0.37 15.32
CA VAL A 150 -15.41 -1.22 14.44
C VAL A 150 -15.27 -2.65 15.01
N GLU A 151 -15.30 -2.84 16.32
CA GLU A 151 -15.26 -4.16 16.95
C GLU A 151 -16.40 -5.10 16.53
N THR A 152 -17.56 -4.53 16.15
CA THR A 152 -18.74 -5.30 15.71
C THR A 152 -18.68 -5.71 14.23
N LEU A 153 -17.66 -5.27 13.50
CA LEU A 153 -17.47 -5.61 12.10
C LEU A 153 -16.79 -6.98 11.92
N SER A 154 -17.09 -7.64 10.80
CA SER A 154 -16.30 -8.82 10.38
C SER A 154 -14.86 -8.41 10.02
N GLY A 155 -13.94 -9.39 9.97
CA GLY A 155 -12.57 -9.16 9.57
C GLY A 155 -12.46 -8.43 8.23
N GLY A 156 -13.21 -8.90 7.21
CA GLY A 156 -13.24 -8.28 5.89
C GLY A 156 -13.81 -6.85 5.88
N GLN A 157 -14.81 -6.58 6.71
CA GLN A 157 -15.35 -5.22 6.86
C GLN A 157 -14.34 -4.29 7.54
N ARG A 158 -13.62 -4.75 8.57
CA ARG A 158 -12.53 -3.97 9.19
C ARG A 158 -11.43 -3.66 8.19
N GLN A 159 -11.05 -4.65 7.37
CA GLN A 159 -10.06 -4.46 6.31
C GLN A 159 -10.53 -3.43 5.29
N ALA A 160 -11.79 -3.53 4.82
CA ALA A 160 -12.37 -2.56 3.90
C ALA A 160 -12.37 -1.12 4.48
N VAL A 161 -12.66 -0.96 5.78
CA VAL A 161 -12.55 0.35 6.46
C VAL A 161 -11.12 0.87 6.48
N ALA A 162 -10.13 0.00 6.73
CA ALA A 162 -8.71 0.40 6.73
C ALA A 162 -8.24 0.82 5.32
N VAL A 163 -8.62 0.07 4.28
CA VAL A 163 -8.33 0.42 2.88
C VAL A 163 -9.05 1.70 2.48
N ALA A 164 -10.32 1.86 2.86
CA ALA A 164 -11.09 3.08 2.61
C ALA A 164 -10.44 4.31 3.25
N ARG A 165 -9.91 4.17 4.47
CA ARG A 165 -9.15 5.25 5.11
C ARG A 165 -7.92 5.63 4.31
N ALA A 166 -7.15 4.65 3.85
CA ALA A 166 -5.98 4.91 3.02
C ALA A 166 -6.38 5.59 1.70
N ALA A 167 -7.42 5.10 1.03
CA ALA A 167 -7.92 5.67 -0.23
C ALA A 167 -8.51 7.08 -0.07
N ALA A 168 -9.16 7.38 1.07
CA ALA A 168 -9.74 8.70 1.32
C ALA A 168 -8.68 9.80 1.50
N PHE A 169 -7.48 9.44 1.92
CA PHE A 169 -6.41 10.39 2.25
C PHE A 169 -5.12 10.17 1.45
N GLY A 170 -4.93 9.00 0.83
CA GLY A 170 -3.83 8.75 -0.08
C GLY A 170 -4.01 9.56 -1.36
N SER A 171 -3.05 10.41 -1.66
CA SER A 171 -3.09 11.25 -2.86
C SER A 171 -2.06 10.83 -3.91
N GLN A 172 -1.05 10.06 -3.52
CA GLN A 172 0.03 9.60 -4.39
C GLN A 172 0.11 8.08 -4.47
N VAL A 173 0.13 7.40 -3.32
CA VAL A 173 0.37 5.95 -3.26
C VAL A 173 -0.39 5.32 -2.10
N ILE A 174 -0.95 4.14 -2.33
CA ILE A 174 -1.49 3.27 -1.29
C ILE A 174 -0.63 2.01 -1.18
N ILE A 175 -0.17 1.70 0.02
CA ILE A 175 0.58 0.48 0.32
C ILE A 175 -0.30 -0.43 1.19
N LEU A 176 -0.51 -1.67 0.73
CA LEU A 176 -1.30 -2.69 1.41
C LEU A 176 -0.41 -3.87 1.78
N ASP A 177 -0.17 -4.05 3.08
CA ASP A 177 0.68 -5.14 3.60
C ASP A 177 -0.20 -6.31 4.04
N GLU A 178 -0.19 -7.40 3.27
CA GLU A 178 -0.95 -8.63 3.50
C GLU A 178 -2.45 -8.42 3.76
N PRO A 179 -3.18 -7.66 2.89
CA PRO A 179 -4.53 -7.22 3.20
C PRO A 179 -5.57 -8.34 3.26
N THR A 180 -5.23 -9.56 2.87
CA THR A 180 -6.14 -10.71 2.83
C THR A 180 -5.73 -11.87 3.75
N ALA A 181 -4.62 -11.74 4.50
CA ALA A 181 -4.00 -12.85 5.24
C ALA A 181 -4.90 -13.52 6.29
N ALA A 182 -5.85 -12.79 6.88
CA ALA A 182 -6.74 -13.31 7.93
C ALA A 182 -8.21 -13.36 7.49
N LEU A 183 -8.47 -13.40 6.18
CA LEU A 183 -9.81 -13.32 5.60
C LEU A 183 -10.23 -14.62 4.92
N GLY A 184 -11.53 -14.93 4.97
CA GLY A 184 -12.11 -15.99 4.16
C GLY A 184 -12.11 -15.66 2.66
N VAL A 185 -12.42 -16.65 1.83
CA VAL A 185 -12.38 -16.53 0.37
C VAL A 185 -13.24 -15.38 -0.15
N ARG A 186 -14.47 -15.24 0.36
CA ARG A 186 -15.41 -14.19 -0.08
C ARG A 186 -14.95 -12.79 0.33
N GLU A 187 -14.41 -12.65 1.54
CA GLU A 187 -13.88 -11.39 2.05
C GLU A 187 -12.64 -10.97 1.28
N SER A 188 -11.73 -11.91 1.02
CA SER A 188 -10.53 -11.68 0.22
C SER A 188 -10.88 -11.20 -1.18
N ALA A 189 -11.84 -11.84 -1.85
CA ALA A 189 -12.28 -11.43 -3.19
C ALA A 189 -12.80 -9.97 -3.20
N ARG A 190 -13.52 -9.54 -2.16
CA ARG A 190 -14.00 -8.15 -2.05
C ARG A 190 -12.84 -7.15 -1.86
N VAL A 191 -11.84 -7.50 -1.05
CA VAL A 191 -10.66 -6.65 -0.86
C VAL A 191 -9.85 -6.54 -2.16
N LEU A 192 -9.67 -7.65 -2.89
CA LEU A 192 -9.00 -7.65 -4.18
C LEU A 192 -9.77 -6.84 -5.23
N GLN A 193 -11.10 -6.93 -5.24
CA GLN A 193 -11.91 -6.07 -6.12
C GLN A 193 -11.72 -4.59 -5.78
N LEU A 194 -11.68 -4.22 -4.50
CA LEU A 194 -11.40 -2.84 -4.09
C LEU A 194 -10.02 -2.37 -4.56
N VAL A 195 -8.99 -3.25 -4.55
CA VAL A 195 -7.66 -2.93 -5.10
C VAL A 195 -7.74 -2.63 -6.60
N LYS A 196 -8.48 -3.44 -7.36
CA LYS A 196 -8.71 -3.20 -8.80
C LYS A 196 -9.46 -1.87 -9.03
N ASP A 197 -10.50 -1.61 -8.24
CA ASP A 197 -11.28 -0.37 -8.35
C ASP A 197 -10.42 0.88 -8.06
N LEU A 198 -9.48 0.80 -7.13
CA LEU A 198 -8.51 1.88 -6.85
C LEU A 198 -7.58 2.11 -8.05
N ARG A 199 -6.99 1.05 -8.60
CA ARG A 199 -6.15 1.11 -9.82
C ARG A 199 -6.92 1.73 -10.98
N ASP A 200 -8.14 1.29 -11.23
CA ASP A 200 -8.97 1.75 -12.36
C ASP A 200 -9.35 3.23 -12.24
N ARG A 201 -9.24 3.79 -11.03
CA ARG A 201 -9.34 5.24 -10.77
C ARG A 201 -8.02 5.97 -10.85
N GLY A 202 -6.97 5.30 -11.31
CA GLY A 202 -5.63 5.88 -11.45
C GLY A 202 -4.81 5.93 -10.17
N MET A 203 -5.28 5.31 -9.06
CA MET A 203 -4.53 5.26 -7.80
C MET A 203 -3.47 4.17 -7.84
N PRO A 204 -2.18 4.50 -7.72
CA PRO A 204 -1.11 3.52 -7.67
C PRO A 204 -1.14 2.74 -6.36
N VAL A 205 -1.02 1.40 -6.45
CA VAL A 205 -1.09 0.52 -5.28
C VAL A 205 0.14 -0.38 -5.22
N ILE A 206 0.80 -0.44 -4.07
CA ILE A 206 1.73 -1.52 -3.73
C ILE A 206 0.96 -2.57 -2.92
N LEU A 207 0.96 -3.81 -3.40
CA LEU A 207 0.34 -4.94 -2.73
C LEU A 207 1.39 -5.95 -2.28
N ILE A 208 1.61 -6.10 -0.98
CA ILE A 208 2.43 -7.19 -0.47
C ILE A 208 1.53 -8.38 -0.20
N SER A 209 1.85 -9.53 -0.78
CA SER A 209 1.14 -10.78 -0.50
C SER A 209 2.03 -11.99 -0.76
N HIS A 210 1.79 -13.05 0.00
CA HIS A 210 2.37 -14.37 -0.23
C HIS A 210 1.40 -15.32 -0.98
N ASN A 211 0.17 -14.88 -1.24
CA ASN A 211 -0.85 -15.64 -1.95
C ASN A 211 -0.71 -15.45 -3.47
N MET A 212 0.05 -16.34 -4.13
CA MET A 212 0.35 -16.22 -5.56
C MET A 212 -0.90 -16.14 -6.46
N PRO A 213 -1.95 -16.95 -6.29
CA PRO A 213 -3.18 -16.80 -7.06
C PRO A 213 -3.77 -15.39 -6.99
N GLN A 214 -3.83 -14.78 -5.80
CA GLN A 214 -4.34 -13.42 -5.62
C GLN A 214 -3.43 -12.38 -6.26
N VAL A 215 -2.10 -12.55 -6.14
CA VAL A 215 -1.12 -11.66 -6.79
C VAL A 215 -1.32 -11.67 -8.30
N PHE A 216 -1.36 -12.85 -8.92
CA PHE A 216 -1.53 -13.00 -10.37
C PHE A 216 -2.91 -12.55 -10.88
N GLU A 217 -3.91 -12.48 -10.01
CA GLU A 217 -5.24 -11.99 -10.34
C GLU A 217 -5.30 -10.45 -10.45
N VAL A 218 -4.52 -9.72 -9.63
CA VAL A 218 -4.70 -8.27 -9.48
C VAL A 218 -3.52 -7.42 -9.91
N ALA A 219 -2.31 -7.99 -9.97
CA ALA A 219 -1.09 -7.23 -10.25
C ALA A 219 -0.92 -6.95 -11.75
N ASP A 220 -0.51 -5.74 -12.06
CA ASP A 220 -0.03 -5.37 -13.39
C ASP A 220 1.45 -5.75 -13.54
N ARG A 221 2.26 -5.51 -12.48
CA ARG A 221 3.66 -5.93 -12.38
C ARG A 221 3.90 -6.58 -11.02
N ILE A 222 4.86 -7.48 -11.00
CA ILE A 222 5.25 -8.25 -9.81
C ILE A 222 6.73 -8.04 -9.55
N HIS A 223 7.05 -7.36 -8.44
CA HIS A 223 8.38 -7.19 -7.92
C HIS A 223 8.77 -8.39 -7.06
N VAL A 224 9.78 -9.12 -7.46
CA VAL A 224 10.32 -10.25 -6.70
C VAL A 224 11.48 -9.77 -5.83
N GLN A 225 11.26 -9.78 -4.52
CA GLN A 225 12.27 -9.40 -3.51
C GLN A 225 12.98 -10.66 -3.00
N ARG A 226 14.32 -10.66 -3.03
CA ARG A 226 15.13 -11.76 -2.53
C ARG A 226 16.41 -11.25 -1.87
N LEU A 227 16.72 -11.75 -0.66
CA LEU A 227 17.95 -11.42 0.08
C LEU A 227 18.22 -9.90 0.18
N GLY A 228 17.17 -9.12 0.42
CA GLY A 228 17.25 -7.66 0.56
C GLY A 228 17.42 -6.89 -0.74
N ARG A 229 17.28 -7.53 -1.91
CA ARG A 229 17.41 -6.91 -3.24
C ARG A 229 16.22 -7.25 -4.12
N ARG A 230 16.04 -6.47 -5.19
CA ARG A 230 15.18 -6.83 -6.31
C ARG A 230 15.84 -7.96 -7.10
N ALA A 231 15.17 -9.10 -7.20
CA ALA A 231 15.60 -10.23 -8.03
C ALA A 231 15.08 -10.07 -9.47
N ALA A 232 13.83 -9.63 -9.64
CA ALA A 232 13.22 -9.38 -10.93
C ALA A 232 12.00 -8.47 -10.79
N VAL A 233 11.54 -7.93 -11.92
CA VAL A 233 10.19 -7.41 -12.12
C VAL A 233 9.57 -8.16 -13.28
N ILE A 234 8.48 -8.86 -13.02
CA ILE A 234 7.78 -9.71 -14.01
C ILE A 234 6.33 -9.28 -14.14
N THR A 235 5.62 -9.81 -15.12
CA THR A 235 4.17 -9.59 -15.28
C THR A 235 3.42 -10.92 -15.32
N PRO A 236 2.14 -10.95 -14.90
CA PRO A 236 1.30 -12.16 -15.04
C PRO A 236 1.13 -12.64 -16.49
N GLN A 237 1.37 -11.77 -17.48
CA GLN A 237 1.26 -12.07 -18.91
C GLN A 237 2.50 -12.78 -19.46
N THR A 238 3.68 -12.50 -18.88
CA THR A 238 4.98 -13.02 -19.38
C THR A 238 5.48 -14.20 -18.58
N HIS A 239 5.05 -14.34 -17.34
CA HIS A 239 5.54 -15.38 -16.41
C HIS A 239 4.40 -16.12 -15.72
N THR A 240 4.65 -17.38 -15.37
CA THR A 240 3.72 -18.20 -14.60
C THR A 240 3.97 -18.04 -13.09
N MET A 241 3.03 -18.52 -12.26
CA MET A 241 3.23 -18.59 -10.81
C MET A 241 4.46 -19.46 -10.44
N ASN A 242 4.73 -20.52 -11.21
CA ASN A 242 5.89 -21.37 -10.98
C ASN A 242 7.20 -20.63 -11.26
N ASP A 243 7.24 -19.79 -12.33
CA ASP A 243 8.41 -18.97 -12.62
C ASP A 243 8.66 -17.95 -11.49
N ALA A 244 7.60 -17.30 -11.01
CA ALA A 244 7.71 -16.37 -9.88
C ALA A 244 8.28 -17.03 -8.62
N VAL A 245 7.83 -18.26 -8.29
CA VAL A 245 8.37 -19.04 -7.17
C VAL A 245 9.81 -19.46 -7.43
N ALA A 246 10.16 -19.87 -8.65
CA ALA A 246 11.52 -20.25 -9.02
C ALA A 246 12.50 -19.07 -8.90
N ILE A 247 12.09 -17.85 -9.32
CA ILE A 247 12.88 -16.62 -9.15
C ILE A 247 13.02 -16.28 -7.65
N MET A 248 11.93 -16.37 -6.90
CA MET A 248 11.89 -16.07 -5.48
C MET A 248 12.86 -16.96 -4.66
N THR A 249 12.94 -18.25 -5.01
CA THR A 249 13.86 -19.22 -4.39
C THR A 249 15.28 -19.14 -4.96
N GLY A 250 15.46 -18.55 -6.15
CA GLY A 250 16.73 -18.47 -6.87
C GLY A 250 17.02 -19.72 -7.71
N ALA A 251 16.03 -20.57 -7.94
CA ALA A 251 16.12 -21.68 -8.89
C ALA A 251 16.13 -21.21 -10.34
N LEU A 252 15.52 -20.05 -10.61
CA LEU A 252 15.57 -19.35 -11.89
C LEU A 252 16.21 -17.98 -11.69
N THR A 253 17.21 -17.66 -12.50
CA THR A 253 17.77 -16.31 -12.64
C THR A 253 17.20 -15.67 -13.90
N VAL A 254 16.81 -14.40 -13.81
CA VAL A 254 16.29 -13.62 -14.96
C VAL A 254 17.37 -12.66 -15.46
N ASP A 255 17.33 -12.36 -16.76
CA ASP A 255 18.22 -11.41 -17.40
C ASP A 255 18.01 -9.97 -16.87
N GLU A 256 18.98 -9.09 -17.04
CA GLU A 256 18.92 -7.69 -16.59
C GLU A 256 17.71 -6.93 -17.15
N ALA A 257 17.24 -7.30 -18.35
CA ALA A 257 16.06 -6.70 -18.96
C ALA A 257 14.78 -6.91 -18.14
N ASP A 258 14.59 -8.10 -17.56
CA ASP A 258 13.43 -8.42 -16.72
C ASP A 258 13.55 -7.82 -15.31
N GLN A 259 14.77 -7.36 -14.93
CA GLN A 259 14.97 -6.66 -13.67
C GLN A 259 14.46 -5.21 -13.69
N THR A 260 14.20 -4.65 -14.88
CA THR A 260 13.88 -3.23 -15.09
C THR A 260 12.63 -2.99 -15.94
N LEU A 261 11.70 -3.97 -15.98
CA LEU A 261 10.44 -3.81 -16.71
C LEU A 261 9.72 -2.53 -16.29
N GLY A 262 9.59 -1.61 -17.23
CA GLY A 262 8.83 -0.37 -17.10
C GLY A 262 7.31 -0.58 -16.99
N PRO A 263 6.50 0.49 -17.02
CA PRO A 263 5.04 0.39 -16.87
C PRO A 263 4.41 -0.48 -17.95
N VAL A 264 3.39 -1.24 -17.58
CA VAL A 264 2.59 -2.03 -18.53
C VAL A 264 1.87 -1.06 -19.47
N GLY A 265 2.10 -1.21 -20.79
CA GLY A 265 1.53 -0.32 -21.81
C GLY A 265 2.50 0.69 -22.43
N ALA A 266 3.75 0.75 -22.02
CA ALA A 266 4.77 1.59 -22.66
C ALA A 266 5.35 0.98 -23.95
N ALA A 267 4.94 -0.25 -24.31
CA ALA A 267 5.34 -0.96 -25.52
C ALA A 267 4.13 -1.04 -26.48
N ALA A 268 3.85 0.04 -27.21
CA ALA A 268 3.07 0.04 -28.44
C ALA A 268 3.46 1.25 -29.31
#